data_f61ad220951df54e4fefd195bb489eb9
#
_entry.id   f61ad220951df54e4fefd195bb489eb9
#
_cell.length_a   1.000
_cell.length_b   1.000
_cell.length_c   1.000
_cell.angle_alpha   90.00
_cell.angle_beta   90.00
_cell.angle_gamma   90.00
#
_symmetry.space_group_name_H-M   'P 1'
#
loop_
_entity.id
_entity.type
_entity.pdbx_description
1 polymer ?
#
loop_
_entity_poly.entity_id
_entity_poly.type
_entity_poly.pdbx_seq_one_letter_code
_entity_poly.pdbx_strand_id
1 'polypeptide(L)'
;MVQGCERPETPPTAEPAGAEETARRTKPVGASDIRVPVARTMADSPLGSAAALTDAPPVDVVPPFLDFGFIPPNVDATGSVKIVNQGTDPLMILAAEPSCKCTTLSDLSGTVIPPGGSVDLEAKLDGASNTGPKTASVKLLFEGYSVVEVVDLKAEIALPIRAIPPHINAVRNQNRQGRIVVESIDGEPFSVCAVHGLPPTFLGFDPATDTPRSQYILTYNLDTMPTPYPRYLVIETDRPDTPMVDVYLRHETTLPKPNRNLRMAGGFRFPLGLIKQGGHADLEVSFDTVAQPIATVISETSDCRAELLGTRTEESAKGLITIAMIRVTPASDYVGILYAPLSAMTAGGEIAAFNVFGIVSPDGEPCVGPTMEPVAAATSGTATVKPAG
;
A
#
# COMPACT_ATOMS: atom_id res chain seq x y z
N MET A 1 -11.11 64.53 -28.27
CA MET A 1 -12.17 64.20 -27.32
C MET A 1 -11.65 63.11 -26.42
N VAL A 2 -11.30 63.50 -25.19
CA VAL A 2 -10.75 62.61 -24.17
C VAL A 2 -11.88 62.27 -23.22
N GLN A 3 -12.31 61.00 -23.16
CA GLN A 3 -13.25 60.52 -22.16
C GLN A 3 -12.49 59.79 -21.07
N GLY A 4 -12.57 60.33 -19.85
CA GLY A 4 -11.92 59.83 -18.66
C GLY A 4 -12.63 58.57 -18.12
N CYS A 5 -11.83 57.63 -17.62
CA CYS A 5 -12.26 56.49 -16.83
C CYS A 5 -12.45 56.95 -15.38
N GLU A 6 -13.68 56.94 -14.87
CA GLU A 6 -14.01 57.05 -13.46
C GLU A 6 -13.67 55.74 -12.72
N ARG A 7 -13.01 55.91 -11.58
CA ARG A 7 -12.79 54.84 -10.62
C ARG A 7 -14.06 54.58 -9.80
N PRO A 8 -14.46 53.37 -9.53
CA PRO A 8 -15.51 53.09 -8.56
C PRO A 8 -15.00 53.29 -7.12
N GLU A 9 -15.78 54.01 -6.34
CA GLU A 9 -15.56 54.31 -4.93
C GLU A 9 -15.73 53.07 -4.04
N THR A 10 -14.85 52.96 -3.05
CA THR A 10 -14.87 51.95 -1.99
C THR A 10 -16.01 52.28 -0.99
N PRO A 11 -16.81 51.29 -0.55
CA PRO A 11 -17.79 51.54 0.50
C PRO A 11 -17.14 51.64 1.88
N PRO A 12 -17.75 52.40 2.83
CA PRO A 12 -17.17 52.70 4.13
C PRO A 12 -17.16 51.49 5.07
N THR A 13 -16.07 51.37 5.82
CA THR A 13 -15.84 50.41 6.90
C THR A 13 -16.85 50.66 8.04
N ALA A 14 -17.63 49.62 8.39
CA ALA A 14 -18.49 49.61 9.57
C ALA A 14 -17.66 49.30 10.82
N GLU A 15 -17.73 50.16 11.82
CA GLU A 15 -17.19 49.91 13.16
C GLU A 15 -17.93 48.76 13.87
N PRO A 16 -17.24 47.93 14.67
CA PRO A 16 -17.90 46.91 15.48
C PRO A 16 -18.50 47.53 16.74
N ALA A 17 -19.81 47.42 16.89
CA ALA A 17 -20.53 47.72 18.11
C ALA A 17 -20.07 46.84 19.28
N GLY A 18 -19.82 47.46 20.42
CA GLY A 18 -19.36 46.82 21.65
C GLY A 18 -20.36 45.78 22.16
N ALA A 19 -19.82 44.61 22.49
CA ALA A 19 -20.51 43.58 23.24
C ALA A 19 -20.28 43.82 24.74
N GLU A 20 -21.32 44.19 25.43
CA GLU A 20 -21.37 44.24 26.91
C GLU A 20 -21.22 42.85 27.49
N GLU A 21 -20.18 42.69 28.28
CA GLU A 21 -19.84 41.51 29.06
C GLU A 21 -20.78 41.45 30.29
N THR A 22 -21.86 40.69 30.18
CA THR A 22 -22.68 40.33 31.36
C THR A 22 -22.02 39.15 32.10
N ALA A 23 -21.21 39.48 33.07
CA ALA A 23 -20.67 38.55 34.06
C ALA A 23 -21.82 37.95 34.89
N ARG A 24 -22.26 36.75 34.56
CA ARG A 24 -23.08 35.90 35.46
C ARG A 24 -22.20 35.36 36.57
N ARG A 25 -22.27 36.00 37.72
CA ARG A 25 -21.80 35.46 39.00
C ARG A 25 -22.55 34.17 39.32
N THR A 26 -21.94 33.00 39.13
CA THR A 26 -22.41 31.78 39.72
C THR A 26 -21.95 31.74 41.18
N LYS A 27 -22.93 31.64 42.08
CA LYS A 27 -22.71 31.41 43.53
C LYS A 27 -21.95 30.10 43.71
N PRO A 28 -21.01 30.03 44.66
CA PRO A 28 -20.42 28.77 45.05
C PRO A 28 -21.47 27.88 45.72
N VAL A 29 -21.71 26.70 45.12
CA VAL A 29 -22.48 25.64 45.76
C VAL A 29 -21.65 25.13 46.92
N GLY A 30 -22.22 25.17 48.12
CA GLY A 30 -21.59 24.77 49.35
C GLY A 30 -21.14 23.28 49.28
N ALA A 31 -19.99 23.05 49.80
CA ALA A 31 -19.48 21.70 50.06
C ALA A 31 -20.39 21.01 51.10
N SER A 32 -21.34 20.23 50.62
CA SER A 32 -22.15 19.32 51.47
C SER A 32 -21.77 17.88 51.12
N ASP A 33 -21.07 17.27 52.05
CA ASP A 33 -21.06 15.84 52.38
C ASP A 33 -21.11 14.83 51.19
N ILE A 34 -20.08 14.79 50.39
CA ILE A 34 -19.74 13.55 49.72
C ILE A 34 -18.97 12.71 50.73
N ARG A 35 -19.67 11.84 51.43
CA ARG A 35 -19.05 10.72 52.16
C ARG A 35 -18.42 9.81 51.11
N VAL A 36 -17.13 10.00 50.86
CA VAL A 36 -16.30 9.01 50.15
C VAL A 36 -16.39 7.74 51.02
N PRO A 37 -16.88 6.61 50.49
CA PRO A 37 -16.80 5.36 51.25
C PRO A 37 -15.32 5.13 51.52
N VAL A 38 -14.99 5.02 52.82
CA VAL A 38 -13.65 4.64 53.27
C VAL A 38 -13.33 3.32 52.60
N ALA A 39 -12.31 3.36 51.75
CA ALA A 39 -11.77 2.15 51.16
C ALA A 39 -11.50 1.17 52.28
N ARG A 40 -12.22 0.06 52.27
CA ARG A 40 -11.87 -1.09 53.11
C ARG A 40 -10.43 -1.43 52.71
N THR A 41 -9.56 -1.32 53.69
CA THR A 41 -8.20 -1.83 53.61
C THR A 41 -8.29 -3.28 53.20
N MET A 42 -7.79 -3.58 51.97
CA MET A 42 -7.62 -4.96 51.47
C MET A 42 -6.48 -5.66 52.24
N ALA A 43 -6.59 -5.72 53.56
CA ALA A 43 -5.58 -6.38 54.43
C ALA A 43 -5.82 -7.87 54.66
N ASP A 44 -6.93 -8.43 54.14
CA ASP A 44 -7.28 -9.85 54.35
C ASP A 44 -7.73 -10.56 53.05
N SER A 45 -7.06 -10.31 51.94
CA SER A 45 -7.14 -11.22 50.79
C SER A 45 -6.01 -12.23 50.90
N PRO A 46 -6.28 -13.54 50.79
CA PRO A 46 -5.24 -14.57 50.78
C PRO A 46 -4.46 -14.66 49.48
N LEU A 47 -4.47 -13.59 48.71
CA LEU A 47 -3.57 -13.41 47.57
C LEU A 47 -2.25 -12.91 48.10
N GLY A 48 -1.26 -13.82 48.04
CA GLY A 48 0.08 -13.60 48.54
C GLY A 48 0.64 -12.25 48.19
N SER A 49 1.46 -11.75 49.12
CA SER A 49 2.33 -10.59 49.06
C SER A 49 2.24 -9.83 47.72
N ALA A 50 1.69 -8.60 47.71
CA ALA A 50 1.82 -7.67 46.61
C ALA A 50 3.33 -7.36 46.44
N ALA A 51 4.06 -8.32 45.91
CA ALA A 51 5.35 -8.07 45.28
C ALA A 51 5.13 -7.02 44.18
N ALA A 52 5.94 -6.03 44.19
CA ALA A 52 5.81 -4.83 43.38
C ALA A 52 5.41 -5.17 41.94
N LEU A 53 4.22 -4.72 41.53
CA LEU A 53 3.68 -4.81 40.14
C LEU A 53 4.53 -4.03 39.10
N THR A 54 5.84 -3.95 39.33
CA THR A 54 6.76 -3.14 38.50
C THR A 54 7.74 -4.00 37.71
N ASP A 55 7.75 -5.31 37.92
CA ASP A 55 8.70 -6.17 37.24
C ASP A 55 8.14 -6.66 35.90
N ALA A 56 9.02 -6.67 34.89
CA ALA A 56 8.74 -7.27 33.60
C ALA A 56 8.54 -8.79 33.75
N PRO A 57 7.64 -9.42 33.00
CA PRO A 57 7.47 -10.85 33.02
C PRO A 57 8.78 -11.53 32.58
N PRO A 58 9.19 -12.66 33.23
CA PRO A 58 10.40 -13.38 32.87
C PRO A 58 10.17 -14.23 31.62
N VAL A 59 9.90 -13.59 30.50
CA VAL A 59 9.66 -14.23 29.19
C VAL A 59 10.72 -13.87 28.17
N ASP A 60 10.96 -14.82 27.29
CA ASP A 60 11.77 -14.61 26.09
C ASP A 60 10.93 -14.94 24.86
N VAL A 61 11.00 -14.12 23.84
CA VAL A 61 10.27 -14.30 22.56
C VAL A 61 11.25 -14.79 21.51
N VAL A 62 11.01 -15.96 20.93
CA VAL A 62 11.92 -16.60 19.97
C VAL A 62 11.20 -16.94 18.67
N PRO A 63 11.59 -16.32 17.55
CA PRO A 63 12.52 -15.20 17.41
C PRO A 63 11.99 -13.91 18.09
N PRO A 64 12.84 -12.91 18.37
CA PRO A 64 12.45 -11.69 19.11
C PRO A 64 11.42 -10.81 18.40
N PHE A 65 11.17 -11.05 17.14
CA PHE A 65 10.12 -10.45 16.34
C PHE A 65 9.72 -11.42 15.22
N LEU A 66 8.53 -11.25 14.66
CA LEU A 66 8.04 -12.05 13.54
C LEU A 66 8.22 -11.25 12.25
N ASP A 67 9.11 -11.74 11.38
CA ASP A 67 9.32 -11.18 10.05
C ASP A 67 8.70 -12.11 9.01
N PHE A 68 7.66 -11.61 8.34
CA PHE A 68 6.99 -12.32 7.24
C PHE A 68 7.75 -12.17 5.90
N GLY A 69 8.82 -11.34 5.87
CA GLY A 69 9.56 -11.05 4.65
C GLY A 69 8.73 -10.28 3.62
N PHE A 70 8.91 -10.60 2.35
CA PHE A 70 8.12 -10.04 1.26
C PHE A 70 6.82 -10.81 1.08
N ILE A 71 5.70 -10.08 1.03
CA ILE A 71 4.36 -10.64 0.80
C ILE A 71 3.76 -9.95 -0.43
N PRO A 72 3.17 -10.70 -1.37
CA PRO A 72 2.44 -10.09 -2.49
C PRO A 72 1.26 -9.25 -2.00
N PRO A 73 0.85 -8.18 -2.73
CA PRO A 73 -0.36 -7.45 -2.44
C PRO A 73 -1.59 -8.36 -2.38
N ASN A 74 -2.49 -8.09 -1.44
CA ASN A 74 -3.73 -8.86 -1.20
C ASN A 74 -3.53 -10.33 -0.82
N VAL A 75 -2.34 -10.72 -0.38
CA VAL A 75 -2.04 -12.07 0.13
C VAL A 75 -1.84 -11.99 1.63
N ASP A 76 -2.55 -12.86 2.37
CA ASP A 76 -2.38 -13.00 3.81
C ASP A 76 -1.10 -13.78 4.11
N ALA A 77 -0.42 -13.41 5.20
CA ALA A 77 0.74 -14.13 5.69
C ALA A 77 0.49 -14.67 7.10
N THR A 78 0.99 -15.86 7.36
CA THR A 78 0.91 -16.51 8.67
C THR A 78 2.30 -16.85 9.18
N GLY A 79 2.49 -16.76 10.48
CA GLY A 79 3.75 -17.12 11.13
C GLY A 79 3.57 -17.29 12.62
N SER A 80 4.61 -17.73 13.33
CA SER A 80 4.56 -17.93 14.75
C SER A 80 5.85 -17.55 15.45
N VAL A 81 5.74 -17.17 16.72
CA VAL A 81 6.86 -17.01 17.64
C VAL A 81 6.61 -17.85 18.89
N LYS A 82 7.67 -18.32 19.51
CA LYS A 82 7.60 -19.02 20.80
C LYS A 82 7.74 -18.01 21.94
N ILE A 83 6.83 -18.09 22.90
CA ILE A 83 6.90 -17.36 24.16
C ILE A 83 7.42 -18.35 25.18
N VAL A 84 8.63 -18.13 25.71
CA VAL A 84 9.33 -19.03 26.62
C VAL A 84 9.33 -18.43 28.02
N ASN A 85 8.85 -19.17 29.00
CA ASN A 85 8.91 -18.78 30.42
C ASN A 85 10.32 -19.06 30.97
N GLN A 86 11.09 -18.01 31.21
CA GLN A 86 12.44 -18.08 31.77
C GLN A 86 12.43 -18.04 33.32
N GLY A 87 11.23 -17.87 33.93
CA GLY A 87 11.05 -17.82 35.36
C GLY A 87 11.05 -19.19 36.03
N THR A 88 10.97 -19.17 37.35
CA THR A 88 10.89 -20.37 38.21
C THR A 88 9.46 -20.80 38.54
N ASP A 89 8.49 -19.92 38.24
CA ASP A 89 7.08 -20.12 38.52
C ASP A 89 6.26 -20.24 37.25
N PRO A 90 5.11 -20.95 37.28
CA PRO A 90 4.19 -20.97 36.14
C PRO A 90 3.69 -19.56 35.81
N LEU A 91 3.57 -19.24 34.52
CA LEU A 91 3.19 -17.93 34.04
C LEU A 91 1.90 -18.04 33.24
N MET A 92 0.83 -17.32 33.64
CA MET A 92 -0.44 -17.32 32.90
C MET A 92 -0.56 -16.10 32.00
N ILE A 93 -0.91 -16.34 30.73
CA ILE A 93 -1.23 -15.28 29.77
C ILE A 93 -2.67 -14.83 30.03
N LEU A 94 -2.87 -13.55 30.36
CA LEU A 94 -4.20 -12.97 30.54
C LEU A 94 -4.83 -12.57 29.18
N ALA A 95 -4.03 -12.00 28.29
CA ALA A 95 -4.49 -11.58 26.97
C ALA A 95 -3.33 -11.45 26.00
N ALA A 96 -3.62 -11.61 24.71
CA ALA A 96 -2.78 -11.25 23.58
C ALA A 96 -3.55 -10.26 22.69
N GLU A 97 -3.11 -9.00 22.64
CA GLU A 97 -3.84 -7.92 21.96
C GLU A 97 -3.06 -7.40 20.76
N PRO A 98 -3.60 -7.49 19.53
CA PRO A 98 -2.96 -6.93 18.35
C PRO A 98 -3.14 -5.40 18.32
N SER A 99 -2.13 -4.69 17.82
CA SER A 99 -2.16 -3.23 17.68
C SER A 99 -3.07 -2.74 16.56
N CYS A 100 -3.48 -3.61 15.65
CA CYS A 100 -4.38 -3.28 14.53
C CYS A 100 -5.38 -4.42 14.29
N LYS A 101 -6.52 -4.08 13.68
CA LYS A 101 -7.52 -5.06 13.22
C LYS A 101 -7.02 -5.94 12.05
N CYS A 102 -5.90 -5.59 11.46
CA CYS A 102 -5.26 -6.30 10.35
C CYS A 102 -4.41 -7.50 10.80
N THR A 103 -4.46 -7.85 12.07
CA THR A 103 -3.72 -8.98 12.64
C THR A 103 -4.68 -9.84 13.44
N THR A 104 -4.77 -11.11 13.08
CA THR A 104 -5.51 -12.13 13.83
C THR A 104 -4.50 -13.00 14.59
N LEU A 105 -4.79 -13.33 15.83
CA LEU A 105 -3.92 -14.11 16.72
C LEU A 105 -4.60 -15.41 17.13
N SER A 106 -3.79 -16.40 17.50
CA SER A 106 -4.28 -17.54 18.30
C SER A 106 -4.76 -17.05 19.66
N ASP A 107 -5.86 -17.61 20.18
CA ASP A 107 -6.33 -17.28 21.52
C ASP A 107 -5.45 -18.00 22.56
N LEU A 108 -4.64 -17.23 23.26
CA LEU A 108 -3.78 -17.71 24.34
C LEU A 108 -4.29 -17.33 25.73
N SER A 109 -5.49 -16.75 25.83
CA SER A 109 -6.05 -16.30 27.11
C SER A 109 -6.23 -17.48 28.07
N GLY A 110 -5.72 -17.35 29.30
CA GLY A 110 -5.76 -18.39 30.31
C GLY A 110 -4.74 -19.52 30.13
N THR A 111 -3.87 -19.44 29.09
CA THR A 111 -2.80 -20.44 28.89
C THR A 111 -1.72 -20.26 29.94
N VAL A 112 -1.33 -21.36 30.59
CA VAL A 112 -0.27 -21.39 31.59
C VAL A 112 0.99 -21.98 30.98
N ILE A 113 2.08 -21.22 31.06
CA ILE A 113 3.41 -21.65 30.61
C ILE A 113 4.18 -22.14 31.84
N PRO A 114 4.54 -23.44 31.94
CA PRO A 114 5.33 -23.94 33.08
C PRO A 114 6.76 -23.36 33.05
N PRO A 115 7.50 -23.41 34.16
CA PRO A 115 8.89 -22.99 34.21
C PRO A 115 9.74 -23.67 33.13
N GLY A 116 10.48 -22.91 32.33
CA GLY A 116 11.25 -23.42 31.19
C GLY A 116 10.42 -23.92 29.99
N GLY A 117 9.09 -23.86 30.09
CA GLY A 117 8.17 -24.25 29.03
C GLY A 117 7.95 -23.11 28.01
N SER A 118 7.25 -23.43 26.93
CA SER A 118 6.92 -22.45 25.90
C SER A 118 5.52 -22.66 25.32
N VAL A 119 4.97 -21.62 24.69
CA VAL A 119 3.75 -21.66 23.88
C VAL A 119 4.01 -20.93 22.57
N ASP A 120 3.39 -21.41 21.50
CA ASP A 120 3.45 -20.74 20.20
C ASP A 120 2.34 -19.68 20.10
N LEU A 121 2.74 -18.44 19.80
CA LEU A 121 1.84 -17.38 19.40
C LEU A 121 1.77 -17.38 17.86
N GLU A 122 0.67 -17.84 17.32
CA GLU A 122 0.41 -17.77 15.90
C GLU A 122 -0.21 -16.41 15.55
N ALA A 123 0.32 -15.78 14.52
CA ALA A 123 -0.19 -14.52 14.00
C ALA A 123 -0.46 -14.62 12.49
N LYS A 124 -1.62 -14.10 12.08
CA LYS A 124 -1.99 -13.90 10.68
C LYS A 124 -2.04 -12.41 10.42
N LEU A 125 -1.32 -11.97 9.42
CA LEU A 125 -1.31 -10.59 8.93
C LEU A 125 -2.11 -10.52 7.64
N ASP A 126 -3.21 -9.76 7.64
CA ASP A 126 -4.06 -9.61 6.46
C ASP A 126 -3.30 -8.87 5.34
N GLY A 127 -3.49 -9.33 4.12
CA GLY A 127 -2.87 -8.76 2.93
C GLY A 127 -3.25 -7.28 2.73
N ALA A 128 -2.24 -6.45 2.46
CA ALA A 128 -2.47 -5.07 2.07
C ALA A 128 -2.47 -4.93 0.55
N SER A 129 -3.31 -4.04 0.02
CA SER A 129 -3.35 -3.76 -1.42
C SER A 129 -2.21 -2.85 -1.91
N ASN A 130 -1.64 -2.04 -1.01
CA ASN A 130 -0.58 -1.11 -1.34
C ASN A 130 0.79 -1.70 -0.98
N THR A 131 1.76 -1.54 -1.87
CA THR A 131 3.16 -1.90 -1.62
C THR A 131 3.80 -0.99 -0.57
N GLY A 132 4.76 -1.53 0.16
CA GLY A 132 5.55 -0.84 1.17
C GLY A 132 5.65 -1.60 2.50
N PRO A 133 6.37 -1.05 3.48
CA PRO A 133 6.55 -1.68 4.78
C PRO A 133 5.21 -1.74 5.54
N LYS A 134 4.93 -2.90 6.13
CA LYS A 134 3.81 -3.13 7.01
C LYS A 134 4.32 -3.58 8.37
N THR A 135 3.92 -2.89 9.43
CA THR A 135 4.28 -3.20 10.80
C THR A 135 3.05 -3.29 11.67
N ALA A 136 3.07 -4.21 12.61
CA ALA A 136 2.10 -4.35 13.67
C ALA A 136 2.83 -4.79 14.94
N SER A 137 2.15 -4.82 16.07
CA SER A 137 2.69 -5.39 17.31
C SER A 137 1.60 -6.15 18.05
N VAL A 138 2.01 -7.09 18.87
CA VAL A 138 1.16 -7.84 19.80
C VAL A 138 1.59 -7.53 21.20
N LYS A 139 0.65 -7.13 22.04
CA LYS A 139 0.86 -6.92 23.47
C LYS A 139 0.43 -8.18 24.23
N LEU A 140 1.33 -8.73 25.01
CA LEU A 140 1.08 -9.89 25.88
C LEU A 140 0.98 -9.41 27.32
N LEU A 141 -0.14 -9.72 27.94
CA LEU A 141 -0.40 -9.43 29.36
C LEU A 141 -0.27 -10.72 30.15
N PHE A 142 0.48 -10.67 31.26
CA PHE A 142 0.69 -11.81 32.11
C PHE A 142 0.13 -11.55 33.51
N GLU A 143 -0.37 -12.60 34.17
CA GLU A 143 -0.86 -12.52 35.55
C GLU A 143 0.27 -12.15 36.52
N GLY A 144 0.02 -11.18 37.38
CA GLY A 144 0.98 -10.72 38.38
C GLY A 144 2.02 -9.70 37.91
N TYR A 145 2.00 -9.34 36.61
CA TYR A 145 2.92 -8.37 36.02
C TYR A 145 2.18 -7.16 35.48
N SER A 146 2.76 -5.96 35.64
CA SER A 146 2.22 -4.71 35.10
C SER A 146 2.89 -4.28 33.79
N VAL A 147 4.08 -4.81 33.52
CA VAL A 147 4.79 -4.55 32.27
C VAL A 147 4.27 -5.51 31.20
N VAL A 148 3.93 -4.95 30.05
CA VAL A 148 3.42 -5.68 28.90
C VAL A 148 4.58 -6.07 28.02
N GLU A 149 4.67 -7.34 27.65
CA GLU A 149 5.61 -7.80 26.63
C GLU A 149 5.08 -7.44 25.25
N VAL A 150 5.95 -6.97 24.35
CA VAL A 150 5.56 -6.54 23.01
C VAL A 150 6.32 -7.34 21.96
N VAL A 151 5.57 -8.03 21.11
CA VAL A 151 6.10 -8.76 19.97
C VAL A 151 5.87 -7.94 18.70
N ASP A 152 6.93 -7.52 18.05
CA ASP A 152 6.84 -6.80 16.78
C ASP A 152 6.61 -7.75 15.61
N LEU A 153 5.72 -7.35 14.70
CA LEU A 153 5.41 -8.02 13.44
C LEU A 153 5.86 -7.11 12.28
N LYS A 154 6.57 -7.65 11.32
CA LYS A 154 7.09 -6.91 10.17
C LYS A 154 6.83 -7.67 8.88
N ALA A 155 6.50 -6.94 7.83
CA ALA A 155 6.41 -7.43 6.47
C ALA A 155 6.75 -6.30 5.49
N GLU A 156 7.15 -6.65 4.29
CA GLU A 156 7.18 -5.72 3.16
C GLU A 156 6.22 -6.24 2.07
N ILE A 157 5.17 -5.44 1.81
CA ILE A 157 4.25 -5.75 0.73
C ILE A 157 4.92 -5.34 -0.59
N ALA A 158 5.24 -6.31 -1.42
CA ALA A 158 5.96 -6.05 -2.66
C ALA A 158 5.50 -6.99 -3.77
N LEU A 159 5.55 -6.49 -5.00
CA LEU A 159 5.45 -7.35 -6.18
C LEU A 159 6.77 -8.10 -6.34
N PRO A 160 6.77 -9.29 -6.97
CA PRO A 160 7.99 -10.05 -7.24
C PRO A 160 9.06 -9.26 -8.00
N ILE A 161 8.66 -8.29 -8.80
CA ILE A 161 9.56 -7.32 -9.45
C ILE A 161 9.23 -5.92 -8.94
N ARG A 162 10.26 -5.14 -8.63
CA ARG A 162 10.13 -3.75 -8.20
C ARG A 162 11.00 -2.80 -9.00
N ALA A 163 10.61 -1.52 -9.02
CA ALA A 163 11.37 -0.43 -9.61
C ALA A 163 11.96 0.49 -8.52
N ILE A 164 13.21 0.87 -8.66
CA ILE A 164 13.92 1.78 -7.75
C ILE A 164 14.54 2.93 -8.54
N PRO A 165 14.17 4.17 -8.29
CA PRO A 165 13.15 4.60 -7.32
C PRO A 165 11.73 4.30 -7.81
N PRO A 166 10.77 4.10 -6.90
CA PRO A 166 9.36 3.85 -7.26
C PRO A 166 8.66 5.12 -7.77
N HIS A 167 9.31 6.27 -7.68
CA HIS A 167 8.78 7.55 -8.16
C HIS A 167 9.88 8.45 -8.73
N ILE A 168 9.51 9.22 -9.75
CA ILE A 168 10.36 10.26 -10.36
C ILE A 168 9.71 11.60 -10.08
N ASN A 169 10.42 12.50 -9.39
CA ASN A 169 9.96 13.87 -9.17
C ASN A 169 10.51 14.80 -10.26
N ALA A 170 9.74 15.05 -11.28
CA ALA A 170 10.08 15.90 -12.42
C ALA A 170 9.48 17.33 -12.34
N VAL A 171 8.93 17.72 -11.17
CA VAL A 171 8.40 19.07 -10.94
C VAL A 171 9.52 20.10 -11.13
N ARG A 172 9.20 21.23 -11.75
CA ARG A 172 10.16 22.30 -12.07
C ARG A 172 11.37 21.83 -12.90
N ASN A 173 11.11 20.93 -13.84
CA ASN A 173 12.15 20.37 -14.74
C ASN A 173 13.28 19.62 -14.01
N GLN A 174 13.03 19.10 -12.81
CA GLN A 174 13.97 18.24 -12.10
C GLN A 174 13.90 16.81 -12.66
N ASN A 175 15.00 16.07 -12.51
CA ASN A 175 15.08 14.63 -12.83
C ASN A 175 14.46 14.25 -14.19
N ARG A 176 14.67 15.08 -15.22
CA ARG A 176 14.13 14.80 -16.57
C ARG A 176 14.82 13.62 -17.24
N GLN A 177 16.02 13.30 -16.80
CA GLN A 177 16.80 12.14 -17.24
C GLN A 177 17.34 11.41 -16.02
N GLY A 178 17.43 10.10 -16.11
CA GLY A 178 17.92 9.32 -14.98
C GLY A 178 17.91 7.83 -15.24
N ARG A 179 17.99 7.09 -14.15
CA ARG A 179 18.03 5.64 -14.16
C ARG A 179 16.95 5.07 -13.26
N ILE A 180 16.45 3.91 -13.64
CA ILE A 180 15.54 3.08 -12.85
C ILE A 180 16.19 1.71 -12.77
N VAL A 181 16.41 1.21 -11.56
CA VAL A 181 16.75 -0.19 -11.34
C VAL A 181 15.45 -0.97 -11.29
N VAL A 182 15.35 -2.02 -12.10
CA VAL A 182 14.22 -2.97 -12.05
C VAL A 182 14.80 -4.28 -11.60
N GLU A 183 14.33 -4.80 -10.47
CA GLU A 183 14.89 -5.99 -9.87
C GLU A 183 13.81 -6.95 -9.36
N SER A 184 14.12 -8.23 -9.48
CA SER A 184 13.36 -9.33 -8.90
C SER A 184 13.78 -9.54 -7.45
N ILE A 185 12.83 -9.54 -6.52
CA ILE A 185 13.09 -9.72 -5.08
C ILE A 185 13.31 -11.20 -4.72
N ASP A 186 12.82 -12.11 -5.53
CA ASP A 186 13.00 -13.57 -5.40
C ASP A 186 14.30 -14.06 -6.08
N GLY A 187 15.01 -13.17 -6.78
CA GLY A 187 16.25 -13.50 -7.50
C GLY A 187 16.04 -14.20 -8.83
N GLU A 188 14.79 -14.53 -9.20
CA GLU A 188 14.50 -15.19 -10.46
C GLU A 188 14.75 -14.26 -11.65
N PRO A 189 15.35 -14.74 -12.72
CA PRO A 189 15.59 -13.95 -13.92
C PRO A 189 14.27 -13.63 -14.63
N PHE A 190 14.22 -12.46 -15.28
CA PHE A 190 13.09 -12.00 -16.08
C PHE A 190 13.59 -11.15 -17.25
N SER A 191 12.69 -10.81 -18.17
CA SER A 191 12.98 -9.88 -19.27
C SER A 191 12.13 -8.62 -19.14
N VAL A 192 12.71 -7.46 -19.47
CA VAL A 192 11.98 -6.20 -19.65
C VAL A 192 11.70 -6.06 -21.15
N CYS A 193 10.44 -6.06 -21.53
CA CYS A 193 10.03 -6.00 -22.94
C CYS A 193 9.83 -4.58 -23.44
N ALA A 194 9.20 -3.73 -22.63
CA ALA A 194 8.93 -2.35 -23.01
C ALA A 194 8.91 -1.43 -21.79
N VAL A 195 9.12 -0.15 -22.01
CA VAL A 195 8.90 0.94 -21.06
C VAL A 195 7.90 1.89 -21.69
N HIS A 196 6.71 1.91 -21.14
CA HIS A 196 5.58 2.71 -21.63
C HIS A 196 5.34 2.51 -23.14
N GLY A 197 5.34 1.24 -23.59
CA GLY A 197 5.12 0.84 -24.97
C GLY A 197 6.29 1.11 -25.92
N LEU A 198 7.44 1.59 -25.42
CA LEU A 198 8.64 1.85 -26.19
C LEU A 198 9.73 0.83 -25.85
N PRO A 199 10.66 0.52 -26.77
CA PRO A 199 11.80 -0.33 -26.46
C PRO A 199 12.58 0.18 -25.25
N PRO A 200 12.97 -0.68 -24.30
CA PRO A 200 13.74 -0.28 -23.13
C PRO A 200 15.16 0.15 -23.52
N THR A 201 15.68 1.16 -22.84
CA THR A 201 17.08 1.56 -22.99
C THR A 201 17.86 1.06 -21.78
N PHE A 202 18.60 -0.01 -21.97
CA PHE A 202 19.40 -0.63 -20.92
C PHE A 202 20.76 0.03 -20.72
N LEU A 203 21.27 -0.01 -19.51
CA LEU A 203 22.65 0.29 -19.20
C LEU A 203 23.40 -1.00 -18.83
N GLY A 204 24.36 -1.40 -19.66
CA GLY A 204 25.19 -2.59 -19.41
C GLY A 204 24.46 -3.92 -19.61
N PHE A 205 23.47 -3.94 -20.48
CA PHE A 205 22.76 -5.13 -20.95
C PHE A 205 22.36 -4.97 -22.41
N ASP A 206 22.63 -5.98 -23.22
CA ASP A 206 22.21 -6.09 -24.61
C ASP A 206 21.19 -7.23 -24.76
N PRO A 207 19.91 -6.92 -25.03
CA PRO A 207 18.87 -7.97 -25.13
C PRO A 207 19.09 -8.94 -26.30
N ALA A 208 19.95 -8.60 -27.27
CA ALA A 208 20.27 -9.49 -28.39
C ALA A 208 21.33 -10.54 -28.05
N THR A 209 22.15 -10.32 -27.05
CA THR A 209 23.32 -11.19 -26.74
C THR A 209 23.35 -11.68 -25.29
N ASP A 210 22.77 -10.95 -24.36
CA ASP A 210 22.81 -11.28 -22.94
C ASP A 210 21.61 -12.15 -22.54
N THR A 211 21.84 -13.06 -21.61
CA THR A 211 20.77 -13.85 -20.97
C THR A 211 19.96 -13.01 -20.00
N PRO A 212 18.67 -13.31 -19.81
CA PRO A 212 17.85 -12.65 -18.80
C PRO A 212 18.50 -12.65 -17.42
N ARG A 213 18.29 -11.55 -16.67
CA ARG A 213 18.90 -11.32 -15.35
C ARG A 213 17.80 -11.04 -14.33
N SER A 214 18.14 -11.14 -13.05
CA SER A 214 17.26 -10.73 -11.94
C SER A 214 17.28 -9.21 -11.68
N GLN A 215 18.16 -8.44 -12.36
CA GLN A 215 18.25 -7.00 -12.19
C GLN A 215 18.68 -6.33 -13.50
N TYR A 216 18.03 -5.19 -13.79
CA TYR A 216 18.35 -4.32 -14.92
C TYR A 216 18.48 -2.88 -14.47
N ILE A 217 19.31 -2.10 -15.17
CA ILE A 217 19.35 -0.64 -15.07
C ILE A 217 18.80 -0.07 -16.37
N LEU A 218 17.64 0.55 -16.28
CA LEU A 218 17.02 1.27 -17.38
C LEU A 218 17.38 2.75 -17.32
N THR A 219 17.55 3.39 -18.46
CA THR A 219 17.67 4.84 -18.55
C THR A 219 16.37 5.43 -19.07
N TYR A 220 15.98 6.58 -18.54
CA TYR A 220 14.82 7.32 -19.03
C TYR A 220 15.22 8.75 -19.42
N ASN A 221 14.51 9.29 -20.40
CA ASN A 221 14.61 10.68 -20.82
C ASN A 221 13.20 11.23 -21.08
N LEU A 222 12.69 12.06 -20.17
CA LEU A 222 11.37 12.66 -20.29
C LEU A 222 11.28 13.68 -21.42
N ASP A 223 12.42 14.22 -21.89
CA ASP A 223 12.42 15.17 -23.01
C ASP A 223 12.01 14.53 -24.35
N THR A 224 12.14 13.20 -24.43
CA THR A 224 11.74 12.43 -25.63
C THR A 224 10.31 11.88 -25.54
N MET A 225 9.66 12.03 -24.40
CA MET A 225 8.30 11.56 -24.21
C MET A 225 7.26 12.59 -24.64
N PRO A 226 6.11 12.15 -25.21
CA PRO A 226 5.03 13.06 -25.54
C PRO A 226 4.39 13.67 -24.28
N THR A 227 3.90 14.89 -24.39
CA THR A 227 3.13 15.56 -23.33
C THR A 227 1.63 15.55 -23.69
N PRO A 228 0.72 15.46 -22.70
CA PRO A 228 0.99 15.42 -21.25
C PRO A 228 1.60 14.09 -20.82
N TYR A 229 2.51 14.13 -19.83
CA TYR A 229 3.11 12.91 -19.31
C TYR A 229 2.07 12.02 -18.64
N PRO A 230 2.22 10.69 -18.72
CA PRO A 230 1.43 9.76 -17.94
C PRO A 230 1.81 9.89 -16.44
N ARG A 231 0.86 9.66 -15.56
CA ARG A 231 1.13 9.63 -14.11
C ARG A 231 2.01 8.45 -13.71
N TYR A 232 1.93 7.36 -14.45
CA TYR A 232 2.70 6.14 -14.22
C TYR A 232 3.40 5.73 -15.51
N LEU A 233 4.72 5.51 -15.41
CA LEU A 233 5.48 4.83 -16.44
C LEU A 233 5.31 3.35 -16.22
N VAL A 234 4.76 2.63 -17.16
CA VAL A 234 4.57 1.18 -17.11
C VAL A 234 5.78 0.50 -17.73
N ILE A 235 6.39 -0.42 -16.99
CA ILE A 235 7.47 -1.29 -17.42
C ILE A 235 6.86 -2.67 -17.62
N GLU A 236 6.94 -3.22 -18.81
CA GLU A 236 6.39 -4.52 -19.18
C GLU A 236 7.44 -5.61 -18.99
N THR A 237 7.04 -6.70 -18.37
CA THR A 237 7.91 -7.86 -18.11
C THR A 237 7.28 -9.15 -18.60
N ASP A 238 8.11 -10.16 -18.84
CA ASP A 238 7.68 -11.49 -19.28
C ASP A 238 7.19 -12.39 -18.13
N ARG A 239 7.20 -11.91 -16.89
CA ARG A 239 6.73 -12.70 -15.74
C ARG A 239 5.22 -12.67 -15.59
N PRO A 240 4.55 -13.87 -15.54
CA PRO A 240 3.09 -13.93 -15.38
C PRO A 240 2.57 -13.39 -14.06
N ASP A 241 3.36 -13.49 -12.98
CA ASP A 241 3.02 -13.01 -11.65
C ASP A 241 3.25 -11.50 -11.50
N THR A 242 4.04 -10.90 -12.38
CA THR A 242 4.32 -9.46 -12.39
C THR A 242 4.48 -8.97 -13.84
N PRO A 243 3.43 -9.02 -14.67
CA PRO A 243 3.53 -8.65 -16.09
C PRO A 243 3.81 -7.17 -16.28
N MET A 244 3.64 -6.36 -15.24
CA MET A 244 3.92 -4.94 -15.27
C MET A 244 4.41 -4.40 -13.92
N VAL A 245 5.34 -3.46 -13.99
CA VAL A 245 5.82 -2.65 -12.88
C VAL A 245 5.61 -1.18 -13.23
N ASP A 246 5.19 -0.36 -12.31
CA ASP A 246 4.96 1.06 -12.55
C ASP A 246 5.87 1.95 -11.71
N VAL A 247 6.24 3.08 -12.30
CA VAL A 247 6.98 4.14 -11.64
C VAL A 247 6.14 5.41 -11.66
N TYR A 248 5.82 5.94 -10.48
CA TYR A 248 5.04 7.15 -10.37
C TYR A 248 5.84 8.36 -10.89
N LEU A 249 5.30 9.05 -11.90
CA LEU A 249 5.88 10.27 -12.45
C LEU A 249 5.14 11.50 -11.91
N ARG A 250 5.79 12.21 -11.00
CA ARG A 250 5.29 13.46 -10.46
C ARG A 250 5.77 14.63 -11.30
N HIS A 251 4.86 15.28 -12.01
CA HIS A 251 5.09 16.46 -12.85
C HIS A 251 3.89 17.40 -12.73
N GLU A 252 4.02 18.67 -13.13
CA GLU A 252 2.92 19.64 -13.08
C GLU A 252 1.67 19.14 -13.82
N THR A 253 1.85 18.42 -14.92
CA THR A 253 0.74 17.83 -15.70
C THR A 253 0.13 16.59 -15.06
N THR A 254 0.84 15.92 -14.14
CA THR A 254 0.38 14.69 -13.47
C THR A 254 -0.09 14.93 -12.04
N LEU A 255 0.11 16.11 -11.49
CA LEU A 255 -0.38 16.44 -10.15
C LEU A 255 -1.90 16.28 -10.09
N PRO A 256 -2.43 15.69 -9.03
CA PRO A 256 -3.86 15.53 -8.89
C PRO A 256 -4.52 16.92 -8.87
N LYS A 257 -5.54 17.08 -9.70
CA LYS A 257 -6.43 18.23 -9.58
C LYS A 257 -7.15 18.12 -8.24
N PRO A 258 -7.36 19.21 -7.49
CA PRO A 258 -8.11 19.14 -6.25
C PRO A 258 -9.50 18.58 -6.55
N ASN A 259 -9.80 17.43 -5.95
CA ASN A 259 -11.13 16.83 -6.04
C ASN A 259 -12.12 17.73 -5.34
N ARG A 260 -13.18 18.09 -6.03
CA ARG A 260 -14.27 18.87 -5.45
C ARG A 260 -15.22 17.88 -4.75
N ASN A 261 -15.10 17.80 -3.44
CA ASN A 261 -16.07 17.22 -2.51
C ASN A 261 -16.10 15.70 -2.33
N LEU A 262 -15.72 14.89 -3.28
CA LEU A 262 -15.62 13.43 -3.10
C LEU A 262 -14.15 13.05 -2.86
N ARG A 263 -13.85 12.57 -1.65
CA ARG A 263 -12.50 12.18 -1.25
C ARG A 263 -12.29 10.68 -1.44
N MET A 264 -11.12 10.30 -1.93
CA MET A 264 -10.70 8.92 -1.99
C MET A 264 -10.11 8.51 -0.63
N ALA A 265 -10.59 7.41 -0.07
CA ALA A 265 -10.16 6.91 1.25
C ALA A 265 -8.85 6.10 1.19
N GLY A 266 -8.52 5.57 0.02
CA GLY A 266 -7.33 4.76 -0.24
C GLY A 266 -6.25 5.50 -1.03
N GLY A 267 -5.34 4.73 -1.61
CA GLY A 267 -4.32 5.24 -2.52
C GLY A 267 -4.90 5.75 -3.84
N PHE A 268 -4.03 6.33 -4.65
CA PHE A 268 -4.39 6.85 -5.98
C PHE A 268 -3.86 5.99 -7.13
N ARG A 269 -3.36 4.79 -6.82
CA ARG A 269 -2.78 3.86 -7.79
C ARG A 269 -3.78 2.76 -8.09
N PHE A 270 -4.23 2.68 -9.33
CA PHE A 270 -5.25 1.73 -9.80
C PHE A 270 -4.76 0.94 -11.01
N PRO A 271 -3.87 -0.05 -10.80
CA PRO A 271 -3.43 -0.93 -11.86
C PRO A 271 -4.56 -1.89 -12.21
N LEU A 272 -4.77 -2.07 -13.52
CA LEU A 272 -5.70 -3.05 -14.06
C LEU A 272 -5.03 -4.41 -14.36
N GLY A 273 -3.68 -4.44 -14.26
CA GLY A 273 -2.92 -5.62 -14.63
C GLY A 273 -2.88 -5.85 -16.13
N LEU A 274 -2.78 -7.13 -16.49
CA LEU A 274 -2.78 -7.61 -17.86
C LEU A 274 -4.21 -8.00 -18.26
N ILE A 275 -4.70 -7.42 -19.33
CA ILE A 275 -6.06 -7.64 -19.86
C ILE A 275 -5.95 -8.28 -21.23
N LYS A 276 -6.69 -9.36 -21.47
CA LYS A 276 -6.84 -9.90 -22.82
C LYS A 276 -7.66 -8.97 -23.68
N GLN A 277 -7.28 -8.79 -24.95
CA GLN A 277 -8.06 -8.02 -25.91
C GLN A 277 -9.51 -8.49 -25.97
N GLY A 278 -10.45 -7.55 -25.92
CA GLY A 278 -11.89 -7.83 -25.79
C GLY A 278 -12.34 -8.28 -24.41
N GLY A 279 -11.42 -8.41 -23.43
CA GLY A 279 -11.71 -8.67 -22.03
C GLY A 279 -11.97 -7.40 -21.23
N HIS A 280 -11.98 -7.55 -19.91
CA HIS A 280 -12.16 -6.44 -18.95
C HIS A 280 -11.33 -6.68 -17.69
N ALA A 281 -11.17 -5.64 -16.88
CA ALA A 281 -10.65 -5.73 -15.54
C ALA A 281 -11.64 -5.09 -14.55
N ASP A 282 -11.77 -5.70 -13.38
CA ASP A 282 -12.57 -5.17 -12.29
C ASP A 282 -11.64 -4.62 -11.21
N LEU A 283 -12.00 -3.48 -10.64
CA LEU A 283 -11.24 -2.84 -9.57
C LEU A 283 -12.15 -2.29 -8.49
N GLU A 284 -11.60 -2.13 -7.29
CA GLU A 284 -12.26 -1.51 -6.16
C GLU A 284 -11.64 -0.16 -5.87
N VAL A 285 -12.47 0.86 -5.75
CA VAL A 285 -12.06 2.22 -5.40
C VAL A 285 -12.76 2.64 -4.12
N SER A 286 -11.97 2.96 -3.11
CA SER A 286 -12.48 3.38 -1.80
C SER A 286 -12.61 4.89 -1.72
N PHE A 287 -13.76 5.33 -1.23
CA PHE A 287 -14.07 6.74 -0.97
C PHE A 287 -14.42 6.93 0.50
N ASP A 288 -14.14 8.12 1.04
CA ASP A 288 -14.70 8.52 2.32
C ASP A 288 -16.23 8.41 2.25
N THR A 289 -16.88 8.15 3.38
CA THR A 289 -18.34 8.04 3.43
C THR A 289 -18.99 9.27 2.80
N VAL A 290 -19.85 9.00 1.83
CA VAL A 290 -20.57 10.03 1.08
C VAL A 290 -22.01 10.13 1.56
N ALA A 291 -22.54 11.36 1.61
CA ALA A 291 -23.94 11.59 1.96
C ALA A 291 -24.90 11.09 0.87
N GLN A 292 -24.44 11.03 -0.37
CA GLN A 292 -25.18 10.56 -1.52
C GLN A 292 -24.48 9.34 -2.16
N PRO A 293 -25.21 8.32 -2.65
CA PRO A 293 -24.60 7.16 -3.27
C PRO A 293 -23.82 7.55 -4.54
N ILE A 294 -22.75 6.80 -4.83
CA ILE A 294 -22.07 6.88 -6.12
C ILE A 294 -23.05 6.34 -7.16
N ALA A 295 -23.42 7.18 -8.12
CA ALA A 295 -24.46 6.88 -9.11
C ALA A 295 -23.87 6.34 -10.42
N THR A 296 -22.67 6.80 -10.80
CA THR A 296 -22.04 6.42 -12.06
C THR A 296 -20.53 6.57 -12.03
N VAL A 297 -19.86 5.85 -12.93
CA VAL A 297 -18.45 6.02 -13.26
C VAL A 297 -18.36 6.14 -14.78
N ILE A 298 -17.61 7.11 -15.23
CA ILE A 298 -17.41 7.37 -16.67
C ILE A 298 -15.92 7.38 -17.01
N SER A 299 -15.57 6.93 -18.19
CA SER A 299 -14.27 7.14 -18.81
C SER A 299 -14.24 8.49 -19.54
N GLU A 300 -13.16 9.24 -19.38
CA GLU A 300 -12.92 10.50 -20.10
C GLU A 300 -12.23 10.29 -21.46
N THR A 301 -11.95 9.02 -21.83
CA THR A 301 -11.37 8.63 -23.13
C THR A 301 -12.25 7.61 -23.83
N SER A 302 -12.13 7.53 -25.16
CA SER A 302 -12.75 6.48 -25.99
C SER A 302 -12.03 5.13 -25.91
N ASP A 303 -10.82 5.09 -25.34
CA ASP A 303 -9.97 3.90 -25.31
C ASP A 303 -10.53 2.80 -24.40
N CYS A 304 -11.40 3.17 -23.48
CA CYS A 304 -12.13 2.21 -22.65
C CYS A 304 -13.50 2.73 -22.21
N ARG A 305 -14.35 1.81 -21.81
CA ARG A 305 -15.60 2.06 -21.09
C ARG A 305 -15.43 1.71 -19.61
N ALA A 306 -15.96 2.55 -18.73
CA ALA A 306 -16.08 2.26 -17.30
C ALA A 306 -17.53 2.05 -16.92
N GLU A 307 -17.80 1.08 -16.04
CA GLU A 307 -19.13 0.73 -15.55
C GLU A 307 -19.09 0.50 -14.04
N LEU A 308 -20.01 1.14 -13.32
CA LEU A 308 -20.20 0.88 -11.88
C LEU A 308 -21.01 -0.41 -11.71
N LEU A 309 -20.39 -1.45 -11.14
CA LEU A 309 -21.05 -2.73 -10.88
C LEU A 309 -21.86 -2.69 -9.59
N GLY A 310 -21.45 -1.88 -8.63
CA GLY A 310 -22.11 -1.73 -7.34
C GLY A 310 -21.27 -1.00 -6.33
N THR A 311 -21.85 -0.75 -5.16
CA THR A 311 -21.17 -0.15 -4.02
C THR A 311 -21.43 -0.93 -2.75
N ARG A 312 -20.47 -0.94 -1.84
CA ARG A 312 -20.63 -1.46 -0.48
C ARG A 312 -20.01 -0.50 0.52
N THR A 313 -20.45 -0.58 1.77
CA THR A 313 -19.89 0.24 2.85
C THR A 313 -19.14 -0.69 3.80
N GLU A 314 -17.93 -0.30 4.19
CA GLU A 314 -17.10 -1.02 5.14
C GLU A 314 -16.62 -0.10 6.26
N GLU A 315 -16.37 -0.67 7.43
CA GLU A 315 -15.75 0.04 8.54
C GLU A 315 -14.23 -0.02 8.39
N SER A 316 -13.58 1.14 8.34
CA SER A 316 -12.13 1.27 8.33
C SER A 316 -11.62 1.84 9.67
N ALA A 317 -10.31 1.81 9.89
CA ALA A 317 -9.70 2.44 11.07
C ALA A 317 -9.98 3.95 11.18
N LYS A 318 -10.37 4.61 10.08
CA LYS A 318 -10.69 6.05 10.00
C LYS A 318 -12.19 6.34 9.96
N GLY A 319 -13.04 5.32 10.10
CA GLY A 319 -14.50 5.41 10.00
C GLY A 319 -15.04 4.64 8.80
N LEU A 320 -16.32 4.85 8.51
CA LEU A 320 -16.99 4.20 7.38
C LEU A 320 -16.43 4.69 6.05
N ILE A 321 -16.17 3.77 5.13
CA ILE A 321 -15.76 4.03 3.75
C ILE A 321 -16.78 3.43 2.79
N THR A 322 -16.91 4.03 1.62
CA THR A 322 -17.70 3.48 0.51
C THR A 322 -16.74 2.91 -0.52
N ILE A 323 -16.92 1.64 -0.87
CA ILE A 323 -16.15 0.96 -1.90
C ILE A 323 -17.02 0.82 -3.14
N ALA A 324 -16.56 1.38 -4.26
CA ALA A 324 -17.17 1.19 -5.57
C ALA A 324 -16.45 0.08 -6.33
N MET A 325 -17.23 -0.91 -6.80
CA MET A 325 -16.75 -1.95 -7.71
C MET A 325 -16.94 -1.44 -9.14
N ILE A 326 -15.87 -1.35 -9.90
CA ILE A 326 -15.83 -0.72 -11.21
C ILE A 326 -15.26 -1.69 -12.22
N ARG A 327 -15.95 -1.88 -13.33
CA ARG A 327 -15.46 -2.62 -14.49
C ARG A 327 -14.92 -1.67 -15.53
N VAL A 328 -13.69 -1.94 -16.00
CA VAL A 328 -13.05 -1.23 -17.10
C VAL A 328 -12.90 -2.17 -18.28
N THR A 329 -13.52 -1.83 -19.40
CA THR A 329 -13.49 -2.61 -20.63
C THR A 329 -12.78 -1.78 -21.69
N PRO A 330 -11.55 -2.15 -22.12
CA PRO A 330 -10.87 -1.52 -23.25
C PRO A 330 -11.70 -1.59 -24.54
N ALA A 331 -11.48 -0.68 -25.47
CA ALA A 331 -12.06 -0.80 -26.80
C ALA A 331 -11.66 -2.15 -27.44
N SER A 332 -12.54 -2.73 -28.24
CA SER A 332 -12.38 -4.12 -28.70
C SER A 332 -11.13 -4.35 -29.58
N ASP A 333 -10.65 -3.30 -30.21
CA ASP A 333 -9.44 -3.29 -31.06
C ASP A 333 -8.21 -2.73 -30.35
N TYR A 334 -8.34 -2.30 -29.06
CA TYR A 334 -7.25 -1.72 -28.30
C TYR A 334 -6.21 -2.78 -27.92
N VAL A 335 -4.94 -2.45 -28.14
CA VAL A 335 -3.76 -3.25 -27.72
C VAL A 335 -2.66 -2.29 -27.26
N GLY A 336 -1.92 -2.68 -26.23
CA GLY A 336 -0.85 -1.88 -25.65
C GLY A 336 -1.20 -1.31 -24.28
N ILE A 337 -0.51 -0.26 -23.87
CA ILE A 337 -0.70 0.34 -22.55
C ILE A 337 -1.99 1.16 -22.53
N LEU A 338 -2.96 0.69 -21.77
CA LEU A 338 -4.16 1.45 -21.43
C LEU A 338 -3.85 2.42 -20.28
N TYR A 339 -4.08 3.69 -20.52
CA TYR A 339 -4.03 4.73 -19.50
C TYR A 339 -5.27 5.61 -19.62
N ALA A 340 -6.20 5.47 -18.69
CA ALA A 340 -7.49 6.11 -18.78
C ALA A 340 -7.85 6.94 -17.55
N PRO A 341 -8.20 8.22 -17.72
CA PRO A 341 -8.82 9.02 -16.67
C PRO A 341 -10.28 8.59 -16.50
N LEU A 342 -10.67 8.31 -15.26
CA LEU A 342 -12.04 7.98 -14.86
C LEU A 342 -12.57 9.02 -13.88
N SER A 343 -13.88 9.22 -13.89
CA SER A 343 -14.60 10.06 -12.96
C SER A 343 -15.75 9.30 -12.32
N ALA A 344 -15.71 9.17 -10.98
CA ALA A 344 -16.85 8.69 -10.19
C ALA A 344 -17.71 9.87 -9.77
N MET A 345 -19.03 9.73 -9.91
CA MET A 345 -19.99 10.80 -9.60
C MET A 345 -21.07 10.29 -8.64
N THR A 346 -21.36 11.10 -7.61
CA THR A 346 -22.50 10.85 -6.73
C THR A 346 -23.80 11.35 -7.34
N ALA A 347 -24.93 10.89 -6.82
CA ALA A 347 -26.25 11.41 -7.18
C ALA A 347 -26.39 12.92 -6.88
N GLY A 348 -25.62 13.47 -5.95
CA GLY A 348 -25.56 14.88 -5.60
C GLY A 348 -24.65 15.72 -6.50
N GLY A 349 -23.96 15.11 -7.48
CA GLY A 349 -23.05 15.81 -8.39
C GLY A 349 -21.62 16.02 -7.87
N GLU A 350 -21.25 15.39 -6.76
CA GLU A 350 -19.86 15.35 -6.31
C GLU A 350 -19.03 14.45 -7.21
N ILE A 351 -17.79 14.85 -7.51
CA ILE A 351 -16.94 14.16 -8.49
C ILE A 351 -15.59 13.84 -7.86
N ALA A 352 -15.11 12.61 -8.07
CA ALA A 352 -13.73 12.20 -7.87
C ALA A 352 -13.12 11.71 -9.18
N ALA A 353 -12.02 12.33 -9.60
CA ALA A 353 -11.27 11.92 -10.78
C ALA A 353 -10.04 11.12 -10.37
N PHE A 354 -9.78 10.02 -11.06
CA PHE A 354 -8.62 9.16 -10.85
C PHE A 354 -8.18 8.53 -12.17
N ASN A 355 -6.99 7.93 -12.20
CA ASN A 355 -6.49 7.27 -13.41
C ASN A 355 -6.33 5.78 -13.14
N VAL A 356 -6.72 4.99 -14.13
CA VAL A 356 -6.44 3.56 -14.20
C VAL A 356 -5.39 3.31 -15.28
N PHE A 357 -4.63 2.24 -15.15
CA PHE A 357 -3.63 1.86 -16.14
C PHE A 357 -3.40 0.36 -16.13
N GLY A 358 -3.05 -0.20 -17.28
CA GLY A 358 -2.82 -1.62 -17.49
C GLY A 358 -2.22 -1.91 -18.84
N ILE A 359 -2.06 -3.17 -19.17
CA ILE A 359 -1.59 -3.64 -20.47
C ILE A 359 -2.72 -4.46 -21.11
N VAL A 360 -3.05 -4.17 -22.35
CA VAL A 360 -3.98 -4.98 -23.14
C VAL A 360 -3.16 -5.77 -24.14
N SER A 361 -3.14 -7.10 -24.01
CA SER A 361 -2.44 -7.99 -24.96
C SER A 361 -3.44 -8.82 -25.75
N PRO A 362 -3.10 -9.23 -27.00
CA PRO A 362 -4.03 -9.98 -27.86
C PRO A 362 -4.53 -11.29 -27.26
N ASP A 363 -3.68 -11.98 -26.53
CA ASP A 363 -3.93 -13.31 -25.95
C ASP A 363 -4.17 -13.30 -24.44
N GLY A 364 -3.86 -12.19 -23.76
CA GLY A 364 -3.92 -12.08 -22.30
C GLY A 364 -2.66 -12.63 -21.62
N GLU A 365 -1.61 -12.89 -22.40
CA GLU A 365 -0.33 -13.35 -21.89
C GLU A 365 0.64 -12.19 -21.75
N PRO A 366 1.64 -12.28 -20.84
CA PRO A 366 2.74 -11.34 -20.76
C PRO A 366 3.51 -11.27 -22.08
N CYS A 367 4.26 -10.21 -22.27
CA CYS A 367 5.17 -10.11 -23.39
C CYS A 367 6.17 -11.28 -23.38
N VAL A 368 6.57 -11.74 -24.53
CA VAL A 368 7.63 -12.74 -24.68
C VAL A 368 8.95 -11.98 -24.71
N GLY A 369 9.82 -12.24 -23.72
CA GLY A 369 11.19 -11.73 -23.76
C GLY A 369 11.93 -12.19 -25.01
N PRO A 370 13.05 -11.56 -25.38
CA PRO A 370 13.84 -11.98 -26.53
C PRO A 370 14.20 -13.45 -26.37
N THR A 371 13.64 -14.30 -27.22
CA THR A 371 13.95 -15.74 -27.27
C THR A 371 15.37 -15.86 -27.77
N MET A 372 16.30 -16.22 -26.90
CA MET A 372 17.60 -16.68 -27.34
C MET A 372 17.36 -17.98 -28.09
N GLU A 373 17.49 -18.01 -29.40
CA GLU A 373 17.72 -19.27 -30.10
C GLU A 373 18.95 -19.91 -29.44
N PRO A 374 18.87 -21.19 -29.01
CA PRO A 374 20.01 -21.84 -28.42
C PRO A 374 21.12 -21.78 -29.47
N VAL A 375 22.20 -21.07 -29.18
CA VAL A 375 23.41 -21.09 -30.03
C VAL A 375 23.80 -22.57 -30.13
N ALA A 376 23.60 -23.15 -31.30
CA ALA A 376 23.95 -24.52 -31.58
C ALA A 376 25.40 -24.68 -31.15
N ALA A 377 25.62 -25.56 -30.14
CA ALA A 377 26.95 -25.81 -29.62
C ALA A 377 27.86 -26.13 -30.80
N ALA A 378 28.84 -25.25 -31.03
CA ALA A 378 29.83 -25.44 -32.08
C ALA A 378 30.49 -26.78 -31.80
N THR A 379 30.16 -27.79 -32.60
CA THR A 379 30.80 -29.09 -32.58
C THR A 379 32.28 -28.84 -32.77
N SER A 380 33.04 -29.00 -31.70
CA SER A 380 34.51 -28.99 -31.73
C SER A 380 34.95 -30.11 -32.69
N GLY A 381 35.24 -29.72 -33.93
CA GLY A 381 35.85 -30.61 -34.89
C GLY A 381 37.20 -31.06 -34.38
N THR A 382 37.27 -32.30 -33.97
CA THR A 382 38.52 -32.98 -33.60
C THR A 382 39.38 -33.05 -34.86
N ALA A 383 40.40 -32.19 -34.96
CA ALA A 383 41.37 -32.27 -36.01
C ALA A 383 42.24 -33.53 -35.78
N THR A 384 42.03 -34.54 -36.62
CA THR A 384 42.86 -35.74 -36.66
C THR A 384 44.18 -35.37 -37.31
N VAL A 385 45.23 -35.25 -36.50
CA VAL A 385 46.62 -35.11 -37.00
C VAL A 385 47.05 -36.48 -37.53
N LYS A 386 47.30 -36.55 -38.83
CA LYS A 386 47.88 -37.75 -39.53
C LYS A 386 49.39 -37.72 -39.29
N PRO A 387 50.01 -38.79 -38.78
CA PRO A 387 51.48 -38.83 -38.64
C PRO A 387 52.12 -38.97 -40.01
N ALA A 388 53.17 -38.16 -40.25
CA ALA A 388 54.03 -38.26 -41.40
C ALA A 388 54.99 -39.45 -41.16
N GLY A 389 55.00 -40.38 -42.16
CA GLY A 389 55.99 -41.43 -42.29
C GLY A 389 57.21 -40.97 -43.06
#